data_116d22c334cfb4ef500ebaf4632582a2
#
_entry.id   116d22c334cfb4ef500ebaf4632582a2
#
_cell.length_a   1.000
_cell.length_b   1.000
_cell.length_c   1.000
_cell.angle_alpha   90.00
_cell.angle_beta   90.00
_cell.angle_gamma   90.00
#
_symmetry.space_group_name_H-M   'P 1'
#
loop_
_entity.id
_entity.type
_entity.pdbx_description
1 polymer ?
#
loop_
_entity_poly.entity_id
_entity_poly.type
_entity_poly.pdbx_seq_one_letter_code
_entity_poly.pdbx_strand_id
1 'polypeptide(L)'
;MADAVLASFDKVDFGYNPGTPVLKDVSFELKRGETLVILGGSGSGKSTILRLLLGFYGVDTGRITFDGQDVTELGEGDWLPLRKRMGMVFQEGALFDSLTVGENVGYYLLEHGMDTHAKLPEVEKRVRETLALVGLEQTIDLFPGELSGGMRRRVAAARTLIYSPSLILYDEPTTGLDPATCENFCKVMNDIKAQKQVTAIMVTHNLDDAKAVGDRFMLLRDGHPLWLGTAQELKAKPEDFLMRFFRGEEL
;
A
#
# COMPACT_ATOMS: atom_id res chain seq x y z
N MET A 1 0.47 13.20 -18.49
CA MET A 1 1.12 12.00 -17.92
C MET A 1 0.24 11.29 -16.86
N ALA A 2 -0.87 11.85 -16.45
CA ALA A 2 -1.79 11.24 -15.45
C ALA A 2 -2.55 9.99 -15.93
N ASP A 3 -2.62 9.69 -17.22
CA ASP A 3 -3.31 8.50 -17.76
C ASP A 3 -2.40 7.29 -18.00
N ALA A 4 -1.11 7.39 -17.65
CA ALA A 4 -0.18 6.27 -17.83
C ALA A 4 -0.41 5.20 -16.77
N VAL A 5 -0.61 3.96 -17.20
CA VAL A 5 -0.74 2.79 -16.32
C VAL A 5 0.60 2.50 -15.64
N LEU A 6 0.59 2.37 -14.31
CA LEU A 6 1.76 1.96 -13.53
C LEU A 6 1.79 0.45 -13.31
N ALA A 7 0.63 -0.15 -13.00
CA ALA A 7 0.51 -1.60 -12.82
C ALA A 7 -0.81 -2.09 -13.41
N SER A 8 -0.86 -3.33 -13.85
CA SER A 8 -2.09 -3.97 -14.28
C SER A 8 -2.13 -5.44 -13.89
N PHE A 9 -3.34 -5.91 -13.66
CA PHE A 9 -3.73 -7.31 -13.59
C PHE A 9 -4.66 -7.61 -14.76
N ASP A 10 -4.43 -8.67 -15.47
CA ASP A 10 -5.25 -9.12 -16.60
C ASP A 10 -5.61 -10.58 -16.42
N LYS A 11 -6.88 -10.84 -16.04
CA LYS A 11 -7.48 -12.17 -15.82
C LYS A 11 -6.64 -13.06 -14.90
N VAL A 12 -6.21 -12.51 -13.76
CA VAL A 12 -5.33 -13.20 -12.83
C VAL A 12 -6.14 -14.16 -11.96
N ASP A 13 -5.77 -15.44 -12.02
CA ASP A 13 -6.17 -16.46 -11.05
C ASP A 13 -4.98 -16.81 -10.15
N PHE A 14 -5.27 -17.09 -8.88
CA PHE A 14 -4.25 -17.51 -7.93
C PHE A 14 -4.82 -18.31 -6.78
N GLY A 15 -4.13 -19.37 -6.36
CA GLY A 15 -4.37 -20.15 -5.14
C GLY A 15 -3.07 -20.52 -4.44
N TYR A 16 -3.05 -20.50 -3.11
CA TYR A 16 -1.89 -20.96 -2.33
C TYR A 16 -1.70 -22.48 -2.42
N ASN A 17 -2.77 -23.23 -2.70
CA ASN A 17 -2.74 -24.67 -2.87
C ASN A 17 -3.49 -25.05 -4.16
N PRO A 18 -3.05 -26.08 -4.89
CA PRO A 18 -3.77 -26.57 -6.06
C PRO A 18 -5.25 -26.86 -5.76
N GLY A 19 -6.12 -26.38 -6.62
CA GLY A 19 -7.57 -26.56 -6.48
C GLY A 19 -8.28 -25.69 -5.45
N THR A 20 -7.55 -24.77 -4.78
CA THR A 20 -8.15 -23.85 -3.81
C THR A 20 -7.91 -22.41 -4.26
N PRO A 21 -8.68 -21.90 -5.23
CA PRO A 21 -8.48 -20.55 -5.75
C PRO A 21 -8.81 -19.48 -4.70
N VAL A 22 -7.91 -18.51 -4.55
CA VAL A 22 -8.06 -17.33 -3.68
C VAL A 22 -8.44 -16.09 -4.47
N LEU A 23 -7.89 -15.95 -5.68
CA LEU A 23 -8.27 -14.90 -6.65
C LEU A 23 -8.77 -15.57 -7.92
N LYS A 24 -9.78 -14.95 -8.55
CA LYS A 24 -10.47 -15.49 -9.72
C LYS A 24 -10.79 -14.36 -10.69
N ASP A 25 -10.22 -14.43 -11.89
CA ASP A 25 -10.43 -13.49 -13.00
C ASP A 25 -10.24 -12.02 -12.58
N VAL A 26 -9.19 -11.75 -11.78
CA VAL A 26 -8.92 -10.40 -11.29
C VAL A 26 -8.30 -9.57 -12.39
N SER A 27 -9.02 -8.50 -12.80
CA SER A 27 -8.55 -7.58 -13.83
C SER A 27 -8.74 -6.13 -13.37
N PHE A 28 -7.65 -5.34 -13.41
CA PHE A 28 -7.67 -3.90 -13.18
C PHE A 28 -6.39 -3.23 -13.68
N GLU A 29 -6.47 -1.93 -13.90
CA GLU A 29 -5.32 -1.06 -14.14
C GLU A 29 -5.18 -0.07 -13.00
N LEU A 30 -3.94 0.22 -12.61
CA LEU A 30 -3.57 1.26 -11.65
C LEU A 30 -2.88 2.38 -12.40
N LYS A 31 -3.47 3.57 -12.41
CA LYS A 31 -2.91 4.75 -13.07
C LYS A 31 -1.91 5.46 -12.16
N ARG A 32 -0.93 6.14 -12.77
CA ARG A 32 0.05 6.92 -12.00
C ARG A 32 -0.61 8.06 -11.25
N GLY A 33 -0.23 8.23 -9.99
CA GLY A 33 -0.73 9.27 -9.10
C GLY A 33 -2.13 9.02 -8.54
N GLU A 34 -2.80 7.89 -8.89
CA GLU A 34 -4.06 7.53 -8.25
C GLU A 34 -3.86 6.69 -6.98
N THR A 35 -4.86 6.74 -6.11
CA THR A 35 -5.05 5.78 -5.02
C THR A 35 -6.21 4.86 -5.38
N LEU A 36 -5.89 3.59 -5.67
CA LEU A 36 -6.89 2.53 -5.81
C LEU A 36 -7.16 1.90 -4.44
N VAL A 37 -8.40 1.92 -3.99
CA VAL A 37 -8.80 1.24 -2.76
C VAL A 37 -9.51 -0.07 -3.09
N ILE A 38 -9.00 -1.17 -2.53
CA ILE A 38 -9.61 -2.49 -2.64
C ILE A 38 -10.37 -2.78 -1.35
N LEU A 39 -11.69 -2.80 -1.45
CA LEU A 39 -12.61 -3.07 -0.35
C LEU A 39 -13.06 -4.53 -0.37
N GLY A 40 -13.14 -5.14 0.80
CA GLY A 40 -13.64 -6.51 0.94
C GLY A 40 -13.59 -7.02 2.36
N GLY A 41 -14.34 -8.07 2.64
CA GLY A 41 -14.31 -8.77 3.94
C GLY A 41 -12.96 -9.45 4.21
N SER A 42 -12.80 -9.97 5.43
CA SER A 42 -11.64 -10.80 5.77
C SER A 42 -11.62 -12.06 4.87
N GLY A 43 -10.45 -12.43 4.39
CA GLY A 43 -10.28 -13.60 3.53
C GLY A 43 -10.69 -13.41 2.06
N SER A 44 -11.13 -12.22 1.63
CA SER A 44 -11.56 -11.98 0.24
C SER A 44 -10.43 -11.96 -0.79
N GLY A 45 -9.15 -12.02 -0.37
CA GLY A 45 -7.99 -12.01 -1.27
C GLY A 45 -7.25 -10.65 -1.40
N LYS A 46 -7.64 -9.61 -0.66
CA LYS A 46 -7.05 -8.26 -0.75
C LYS A 46 -5.53 -8.24 -0.59
N SER A 47 -5.03 -8.76 0.53
CA SER A 47 -3.58 -8.81 0.79
C SER A 47 -2.85 -9.73 -0.19
N THR A 48 -3.54 -10.70 -0.79
CA THR A 48 -2.98 -11.56 -1.83
C THR A 48 -2.65 -10.76 -3.09
N ILE A 49 -3.50 -9.81 -3.49
CA ILE A 49 -3.22 -8.89 -4.62
C ILE A 49 -1.92 -8.13 -4.37
N LEU A 50 -1.73 -7.58 -3.15
CA LEU A 50 -0.50 -6.86 -2.81
C LEU A 50 0.74 -7.77 -2.87
N ARG A 51 0.62 -9.01 -2.38
CA ARG A 51 1.73 -9.99 -2.38
C ARG A 51 2.11 -10.45 -3.78
N LEU A 52 1.14 -10.61 -4.67
CA LEU A 52 1.39 -10.93 -6.08
C LEU A 52 2.09 -9.75 -6.78
N LEU A 53 1.66 -8.52 -6.53
CA LEU A 53 2.28 -7.34 -7.10
C LEU A 53 3.72 -7.13 -6.61
N LEU A 54 4.05 -7.60 -5.41
CA LEU A 54 5.42 -7.62 -4.87
C LEU A 54 6.25 -8.84 -5.36
N GLY A 55 5.65 -9.74 -6.12
CA GLY A 55 6.32 -10.94 -6.63
C GLY A 55 6.68 -11.95 -5.54
N PHE A 56 5.90 -12.01 -4.44
CA PHE A 56 6.10 -13.05 -3.42
C PHE A 56 5.56 -14.40 -3.85
N TYR A 57 4.66 -14.40 -4.84
CA TYR A 57 4.08 -15.59 -5.45
C TYR A 57 3.93 -15.39 -6.95
N GLY A 58 4.04 -16.45 -7.74
CA GLY A 58 3.63 -16.48 -9.13
C GLY A 58 2.12 -16.65 -9.23
N VAL A 59 1.51 -16.28 -10.37
CA VAL A 59 0.10 -16.49 -10.64
C VAL A 59 -0.15 -17.86 -11.27
N ASP A 60 -1.37 -18.42 -11.10
CA ASP A 60 -1.74 -19.67 -11.78
C ASP A 60 -2.07 -19.40 -13.24
N THR A 61 -2.79 -18.32 -13.53
CA THR A 61 -3.11 -17.84 -14.90
C THR A 61 -3.18 -16.32 -14.94
N GLY A 62 -3.23 -15.76 -16.14
CA GLY A 62 -3.32 -14.32 -16.35
C GLY A 62 -1.95 -13.65 -16.40
N ARG A 63 -1.96 -12.32 -16.29
CA ARG A 63 -0.76 -11.49 -16.44
C ARG A 63 -0.73 -10.34 -15.45
N ILE A 64 0.47 -10.03 -14.94
CA ILE A 64 0.72 -8.83 -14.14
C ILE A 64 1.78 -8.00 -14.84
N THR A 65 1.52 -6.69 -14.99
CA THR A 65 2.54 -5.74 -15.47
C THR A 65 2.86 -4.70 -14.40
N PHE A 66 4.10 -4.24 -14.39
CA PHE A 66 4.53 -3.10 -13.57
C PHE A 66 5.45 -2.20 -14.40
N ASP A 67 5.09 -0.93 -14.51
CA ASP A 67 5.82 0.10 -15.27
C ASP A 67 6.12 -0.31 -16.73
N GLY A 68 5.12 -0.92 -17.38
CA GLY A 68 5.20 -1.39 -18.76
C GLY A 68 5.95 -2.72 -18.94
N GLN A 69 6.52 -3.28 -17.88
CA GLN A 69 7.19 -4.60 -17.90
C GLN A 69 6.21 -5.69 -17.49
N ASP A 70 6.18 -6.80 -18.23
CA ASP A 70 5.54 -8.04 -17.78
C ASP A 70 6.37 -8.64 -16.63
N VAL A 71 5.74 -8.82 -15.47
CA VAL A 71 6.39 -9.33 -14.25
C VAL A 71 5.88 -10.70 -13.85
N THR A 72 5.06 -11.32 -14.68
CA THR A 72 4.31 -12.55 -14.36
C THR A 72 5.24 -13.73 -14.01
N GLU A 73 6.33 -13.89 -14.76
CA GLU A 73 7.23 -15.04 -14.65
C GLU A 73 8.66 -14.65 -14.24
N LEU A 74 8.84 -13.49 -13.60
CA LEU A 74 10.17 -13.03 -13.18
C LEU A 74 10.75 -13.90 -12.08
N GLY A 75 12.05 -14.17 -12.18
CA GLY A 75 12.84 -14.79 -11.12
C GLY A 75 13.14 -13.80 -9.97
N GLU A 76 13.55 -14.33 -8.80
CA GLU A 76 13.80 -13.50 -7.61
C GLU A 76 14.84 -12.39 -7.85
N GLY A 77 15.87 -12.66 -8.66
CA GLY A 77 16.89 -11.66 -9.01
C GLY A 77 16.33 -10.47 -9.79
N ASP A 78 15.33 -10.70 -10.65
CA ASP A 78 14.71 -9.68 -11.47
C ASP A 78 13.70 -8.82 -10.67
N TRP A 79 13.18 -9.36 -9.56
CA TRP A 79 12.29 -8.64 -8.66
C TRP A 79 13.01 -7.60 -7.79
N LEU A 80 14.29 -7.79 -7.45
CA LEU A 80 15.03 -6.86 -6.58
C LEU A 80 15.00 -5.40 -7.04
N PRO A 81 15.29 -5.06 -8.32
CA PRO A 81 15.21 -3.68 -8.80
C PRO A 81 13.78 -3.14 -8.83
N LEU A 82 12.77 -3.99 -9.04
CA LEU A 82 11.37 -3.59 -9.05
C LEU A 82 10.86 -3.28 -7.63
N ARG A 83 11.19 -4.15 -6.65
CA ARG A 83 10.82 -3.93 -5.23
C ARG A 83 11.41 -2.64 -4.66
N LYS A 84 12.58 -2.18 -5.15
CA LYS A 84 13.13 -0.87 -4.79
C LYS A 84 12.25 0.32 -5.20
N ARG A 85 11.30 0.11 -6.08
CA ARG A 85 10.34 1.10 -6.58
C ARG A 85 8.96 0.95 -5.96
N MET A 86 8.78 -0.05 -5.11
CA MET A 86 7.52 -0.36 -4.42
C MET A 86 7.76 -0.29 -2.92
N GLY A 87 6.86 0.33 -2.19
CA GLY A 87 6.88 0.38 -0.75
C GLY A 87 5.69 -0.34 -0.15
N MET A 88 5.84 -0.94 1.02
CA MET A 88 4.73 -1.58 1.73
C MET A 88 4.64 -1.08 3.17
N VAL A 89 3.43 -0.67 3.54
CA VAL A 89 3.05 -0.31 4.91
C VAL A 89 2.11 -1.40 5.42
N PHE A 90 2.62 -2.19 6.37
CA PHE A 90 1.88 -3.30 6.99
C PHE A 90 0.96 -2.81 8.11
N GLN A 91 -0.04 -3.61 8.42
CA GLN A 91 -1.05 -3.35 9.44
C GLN A 91 -0.45 -2.97 10.83
N GLU A 92 0.65 -3.60 11.24
CA GLU A 92 1.31 -3.32 12.53
C GLU A 92 2.55 -2.42 12.39
N GLY A 93 2.85 -1.93 11.16
CA GLY A 93 4.01 -1.11 10.85
C GLY A 93 5.30 -1.89 10.60
N ALA A 94 5.46 -3.09 11.16
CA ALA A 94 6.63 -3.98 11.01
C ALA A 94 7.97 -3.25 11.21
N LEU A 95 8.07 -2.41 12.23
CA LEU A 95 9.31 -1.72 12.60
C LEU A 95 10.28 -2.67 13.30
N PHE A 96 11.57 -2.37 13.22
CA PHE A 96 12.60 -3.05 13.98
C PHE A 96 12.60 -2.49 15.41
N ASP A 97 12.20 -3.28 16.39
CA ASP A 97 12.07 -2.85 17.79
C ASP A 97 13.41 -2.46 18.44
N SER A 98 14.50 -3.01 17.94
CA SER A 98 15.87 -2.74 18.40
C SER A 98 16.50 -1.46 17.83
N LEU A 99 15.83 -0.82 16.88
CA LEU A 99 16.29 0.39 16.22
C LEU A 99 15.43 1.58 16.63
N THR A 100 16.03 2.76 16.72
CA THR A 100 15.29 4.02 16.90
C THR A 100 14.40 4.31 15.70
N VAL A 101 13.51 5.28 15.82
CA VAL A 101 12.68 5.78 14.69
C VAL A 101 13.58 6.26 13.55
N GLY A 102 14.61 7.03 13.86
CA GLY A 102 15.57 7.52 12.87
C GLY A 102 16.29 6.40 12.13
N GLU A 103 16.77 5.39 12.85
CA GLU A 103 17.41 4.21 12.28
C GLU A 103 16.44 3.37 11.45
N ASN A 104 15.18 3.17 11.91
CA ASN A 104 14.16 2.50 11.13
C ASN A 104 13.91 3.20 9.79
N VAL A 105 13.75 4.52 9.79
CA VAL A 105 13.51 5.29 8.56
C VAL A 105 14.75 5.30 7.67
N GLY A 106 15.93 5.51 8.24
CA GLY A 106 17.20 5.57 7.51
C GLY A 106 17.74 4.22 7.04
N TYR A 107 17.21 3.10 7.55
CA TYR A 107 17.74 1.75 7.35
C TYR A 107 18.07 1.44 5.89
N TYR A 108 17.13 1.70 4.99
CA TYR A 108 17.30 1.43 3.57
C TYR A 108 18.49 2.19 2.95
N LEU A 109 18.68 3.44 3.32
CA LEU A 109 19.77 4.28 2.79
C LEU A 109 21.13 3.80 3.29
N LEU A 110 21.19 3.33 4.53
CA LEU A 110 22.42 2.81 5.14
C LEU A 110 22.84 1.48 4.54
N GLU A 111 21.88 0.57 4.31
CA GLU A 111 22.15 -0.77 3.78
C GLU A 111 22.38 -0.80 2.26
N HIS A 112 21.77 0.10 1.50
CA HIS A 112 21.70 -0.05 0.04
C HIS A 112 22.27 1.12 -0.77
N GLY A 113 22.71 2.19 -0.16
CA GLY A 113 22.96 3.35 -1.00
C GLY A 113 24.05 4.31 -0.66
N MET A 114 24.65 4.27 0.51
CA MET A 114 25.61 5.29 0.91
C MET A 114 26.80 4.70 1.64
N ASP A 115 27.98 5.02 1.17
CA ASP A 115 29.25 4.76 1.85
C ASP A 115 29.18 5.35 3.27
N THR A 116 29.23 4.47 4.26
CA THR A 116 28.62 4.63 5.59
C THR A 116 29.16 5.76 6.46
N HIS A 117 30.37 6.26 6.27
CA HIS A 117 30.96 7.22 7.22
C HIS A 117 30.96 8.69 6.77
N ALA A 118 31.03 8.96 5.48
CA ALA A 118 31.08 10.33 4.97
C ALA A 118 29.68 10.97 4.77
N LYS A 119 28.59 10.18 4.86
CA LYS A 119 27.25 10.60 4.48
C LYS A 119 26.18 10.51 5.59
N LEU A 120 26.55 10.17 6.83
CA LEU A 120 25.65 10.15 7.98
C LEU A 120 24.84 11.46 8.15
N PRO A 121 25.44 12.66 8.04
CA PRO A 121 24.66 13.90 8.14
C PRO A 121 23.62 14.07 7.05
N GLU A 122 23.88 13.59 5.83
CA GLU A 122 22.91 13.64 4.73
C GLU A 122 21.76 12.64 4.93
N VAL A 123 22.07 11.44 5.44
CA VAL A 123 21.04 10.45 5.81
C VAL A 123 20.16 11.02 6.91
N GLU A 124 20.73 11.56 7.98
CA GLU A 124 19.99 12.17 9.08
C GLU A 124 19.09 13.31 8.60
N LYS A 125 19.59 14.19 7.74
CA LYS A 125 18.81 15.27 7.14
C LYS A 125 17.59 14.70 6.38
N ARG A 126 17.80 13.70 5.52
CA ARG A 126 16.70 13.06 4.77
C ARG A 126 15.70 12.35 5.69
N VAL A 127 16.19 11.73 6.75
CA VAL A 127 15.33 11.10 7.78
C VAL A 127 14.44 12.16 8.44
N ARG A 128 14.98 13.29 8.88
CA ARG A 128 14.22 14.38 9.48
C ARG A 128 13.20 14.97 8.52
N GLU A 129 13.59 15.24 7.28
CA GLU A 129 12.69 15.73 6.23
C GLU A 129 11.55 14.73 5.97
N THR A 130 11.85 13.42 5.96
CA THR A 130 10.84 12.40 5.74
C THR A 130 9.89 12.24 6.95
N LEU A 131 10.43 12.30 8.17
CA LEU A 131 9.63 12.30 9.40
C LEU A 131 8.74 13.53 9.50
N ALA A 132 9.19 14.69 9.04
CA ALA A 132 8.37 15.91 8.97
C ALA A 132 7.14 15.74 8.08
N LEU A 133 7.23 14.99 6.95
CA LEU A 133 6.08 14.69 6.09
C LEU A 133 4.95 13.93 6.81
N VAL A 134 5.30 13.16 7.83
CA VAL A 134 4.34 12.39 8.64
C VAL A 134 4.09 13.00 10.02
N GLY A 135 4.63 14.20 10.29
CA GLY A 135 4.45 14.95 11.54
C GLY A 135 5.11 14.29 12.76
N LEU A 136 6.27 13.65 12.57
CA LEU A 136 6.97 12.90 13.62
C LEU A 136 8.48 13.25 13.73
N GLU A 137 8.91 14.43 13.29
CA GLU A 137 10.31 14.85 13.32
C GLU A 137 10.93 14.77 14.73
N GLN A 138 10.14 15.10 15.76
CA GLN A 138 10.56 15.11 17.17
C GLN A 138 10.75 13.71 17.78
N THR A 139 10.41 12.64 17.06
CA THR A 139 10.47 11.27 17.59
C THR A 139 11.70 10.50 17.12
N ILE A 140 12.64 11.15 16.46
CA ILE A 140 13.76 10.51 15.76
C ILE A 140 14.60 9.59 16.67
N ASP A 141 14.75 9.96 17.94
CA ASP A 141 15.57 9.24 18.93
C ASP A 141 14.77 8.21 19.75
N LEU A 142 13.43 8.15 19.59
CA LEU A 142 12.56 7.20 20.29
C LEU A 142 12.63 5.81 19.65
N PHE A 143 12.32 4.80 20.46
CA PHE A 143 12.13 3.43 20.01
C PHE A 143 10.66 3.13 19.67
N PRO A 144 10.37 2.14 18.81
CA PRO A 144 8.99 1.77 18.46
C PRO A 144 8.08 1.48 19.65
N GLY A 145 8.64 0.91 20.75
CA GLY A 145 7.90 0.65 21.98
C GLY A 145 7.39 1.90 22.71
N GLU A 146 7.97 3.07 22.45
CA GLU A 146 7.59 4.35 23.04
C GLU A 146 6.51 5.10 22.23
N LEU A 147 6.13 4.53 21.06
CA LEU A 147 5.18 5.14 20.14
C LEU A 147 3.77 4.58 20.31
N SER A 148 2.75 5.43 20.08
CA SER A 148 1.38 4.95 19.88
C SER A 148 1.25 4.11 18.60
N GLY A 149 0.18 3.32 18.47
CA GLY A 149 -0.09 2.54 17.26
C GLY A 149 -0.13 3.38 15.98
N GLY A 150 -0.78 4.55 16.03
CA GLY A 150 -0.82 5.48 14.89
C GLY A 150 0.54 6.10 14.57
N MET A 151 1.36 6.40 15.59
CA MET A 151 2.73 6.88 15.37
C MET A 151 3.58 5.79 14.71
N ARG A 152 3.53 4.54 15.14
CA ARG A 152 4.25 3.42 14.51
C ARG A 152 3.91 3.28 13.03
N ARG A 153 2.61 3.39 12.66
CA ARG A 153 2.19 3.33 11.25
C ARG A 153 2.70 4.50 10.41
N ARG A 154 2.72 5.70 10.99
CA ARG A 154 3.31 6.88 10.32
C ARG A 154 4.83 6.74 10.14
N VAL A 155 5.54 6.18 11.11
CA VAL A 155 6.96 5.85 10.96
C VAL A 155 7.17 4.79 9.88
N ALA A 156 6.31 3.76 9.79
CA ALA A 156 6.37 2.77 8.71
C ALA A 156 6.15 3.39 7.33
N ALA A 157 5.22 4.36 7.23
CA ALA A 157 5.06 5.14 6.00
C ALA A 157 6.31 5.97 5.68
N ALA A 158 6.92 6.64 6.67
CA ALA A 158 8.16 7.40 6.50
C ALA A 158 9.32 6.49 6.04
N ARG A 159 9.48 5.30 6.67
CA ARG A 159 10.47 4.30 6.25
C ARG A 159 10.30 3.88 4.79
N THR A 160 9.07 3.82 4.33
CA THR A 160 8.74 3.50 2.95
C THR A 160 9.03 4.67 2.00
N LEU A 161 8.79 5.91 2.43
CA LEU A 161 8.98 7.10 1.62
C LEU A 161 10.45 7.49 1.40
N ILE A 162 11.36 7.09 2.29
CA ILE A 162 12.76 7.54 2.29
C ILE A 162 13.49 7.24 0.98
N TYR A 163 13.13 6.16 0.29
CA TYR A 163 13.73 5.78 -1.00
C TYR A 163 12.89 6.19 -2.21
N SER A 164 11.85 7.03 -2.00
CA SER A 164 11.01 7.63 -3.06
C SER A 164 10.39 6.60 -4.01
N PRO A 165 9.59 5.65 -3.52
CA PRO A 165 8.96 4.64 -4.35
C PRO A 165 7.96 5.27 -5.32
N SER A 166 7.74 4.62 -6.47
CA SER A 166 6.67 5.01 -7.42
C SER A 166 5.30 4.46 -7.01
N LEU A 167 5.28 3.43 -6.18
CA LEU A 167 4.07 2.76 -5.68
C LEU A 167 4.17 2.50 -4.18
N ILE A 168 3.13 2.85 -3.43
CA ILE A 168 2.99 2.44 -2.02
C ILE A 168 1.77 1.53 -1.87
N LEU A 169 1.99 0.40 -1.21
CA LEU A 169 0.97 -0.59 -0.87
C LEU A 169 0.65 -0.46 0.62
N TYR A 170 -0.62 -0.25 0.95
CA TYR A 170 -1.11 -0.16 2.33
C TYR A 170 -1.99 -1.38 2.64
N ASP A 171 -1.55 -2.23 3.57
CA ASP A 171 -2.30 -3.42 3.99
C ASP A 171 -2.99 -3.14 5.33
N GLU A 172 -4.30 -2.85 5.28
CA GLU A 172 -5.15 -2.56 6.45
C GLU A 172 -4.53 -1.52 7.42
N PRO A 173 -4.06 -0.35 6.93
CA PRO A 173 -3.17 0.52 7.70
C PRO A 173 -3.82 1.19 8.91
N THR A 174 -5.14 1.23 8.99
CA THR A 174 -5.92 1.87 10.06
C THR A 174 -6.58 0.87 11.01
N THR A 175 -6.52 -0.42 10.70
CA THR A 175 -7.16 -1.45 11.53
C THR A 175 -6.63 -1.45 12.97
N GLY A 176 -7.57 -1.40 13.93
CA GLY A 176 -7.25 -1.37 15.37
C GLY A 176 -6.81 0.00 15.91
N LEU A 177 -6.94 1.07 15.13
CA LEU A 177 -6.78 2.45 15.60
C LEU A 177 -8.15 3.04 16.01
N ASP A 178 -8.12 4.04 16.87
CA ASP A 178 -9.28 4.87 17.16
C ASP A 178 -9.64 5.77 15.99
N PRO A 179 -10.90 6.25 15.87
CA PRO A 179 -11.35 7.02 14.70
C PRO A 179 -10.54 8.29 14.43
N ALA A 180 -10.13 9.02 15.46
CA ALA A 180 -9.37 10.26 15.28
C ALA A 180 -7.95 9.97 14.73
N THR A 181 -7.35 8.87 15.18
CA THR A 181 -6.04 8.41 14.67
C THR A 181 -6.16 7.90 13.23
N CYS A 182 -7.27 7.22 12.85
CA CYS A 182 -7.55 6.82 11.46
C CYS A 182 -7.63 8.04 10.55
N GLU A 183 -8.45 9.03 10.91
CA GLU A 183 -8.60 10.28 10.15
C GLU A 183 -7.25 10.99 9.94
N ASN A 184 -6.45 11.09 11.00
CA ASN A 184 -5.12 11.68 10.92
C ASN A 184 -4.20 10.90 9.97
N PHE A 185 -4.23 9.55 10.00
CA PHE A 185 -3.43 8.74 9.10
C PHE A 185 -3.88 8.91 7.63
N CYS A 186 -5.18 8.92 7.37
CA CYS A 186 -5.73 9.20 6.02
C CYS A 186 -5.32 10.58 5.51
N LYS A 187 -5.30 11.61 6.38
CA LYS A 187 -4.78 12.93 6.03
C LYS A 187 -3.31 12.87 5.64
N VAL A 188 -2.48 12.18 6.42
CA VAL A 188 -1.05 12.00 6.09
C VAL A 188 -0.89 11.29 4.74
N MET A 189 -1.68 10.27 4.42
CA MET A 189 -1.65 9.60 3.11
C MET A 189 -1.96 10.59 1.98
N ASN A 190 -2.99 11.43 2.13
CA ASN A 190 -3.35 12.45 1.14
C ASN A 190 -2.27 13.51 0.98
N ASP A 191 -1.66 13.98 2.06
CA ASP A 191 -0.56 14.94 2.04
C ASP A 191 0.67 14.39 1.32
N ILE A 192 1.04 13.13 1.59
CA ILE A 192 2.10 12.40 0.88
C ILE A 192 1.79 12.31 -0.61
N LYS A 193 0.57 11.90 -0.97
CA LYS A 193 0.14 11.81 -2.37
C LYS A 193 0.25 13.16 -3.07
N ALA A 194 -0.27 14.22 -2.47
CA ALA A 194 -0.24 15.57 -3.04
C ALA A 194 1.19 16.11 -3.24
N GLN A 195 2.08 15.90 -2.25
CA GLN A 195 3.44 16.42 -2.28
C GLN A 195 4.40 15.59 -3.14
N LYS A 196 4.23 14.28 -3.17
CA LYS A 196 5.15 13.34 -3.84
C LYS A 196 4.59 12.74 -5.13
N GLN A 197 3.31 12.99 -5.45
CA GLN A 197 2.60 12.42 -6.61
C GLN A 197 2.74 10.88 -6.68
N VAL A 198 2.80 10.23 -5.52
CA VAL A 198 2.97 8.79 -5.42
C VAL A 198 1.67 8.07 -5.76
N THR A 199 1.79 6.93 -6.43
CA THR A 199 0.68 6.03 -6.70
C THR A 199 0.48 5.10 -5.51
N ALA A 200 -0.77 4.75 -5.18
CA ALA A 200 -1.04 3.87 -4.04
C ALA A 200 -2.10 2.81 -4.34
N ILE A 201 -1.95 1.64 -3.71
CA ILE A 201 -3.04 0.69 -3.48
C ILE A 201 -3.24 0.60 -1.97
N MET A 202 -4.46 0.78 -1.52
CA MET A 202 -4.86 0.53 -0.14
C MET A 202 -5.86 -0.60 -0.09
N VAL A 203 -5.59 -1.63 0.69
CA VAL A 203 -6.60 -2.65 0.99
C VAL A 203 -7.17 -2.41 2.37
N THR A 204 -8.49 -2.44 2.49
CA THR A 204 -9.19 -2.21 3.75
C THR A 204 -10.60 -2.78 3.74
N HIS A 205 -11.17 -2.94 4.93
CA HIS A 205 -12.60 -3.20 5.12
C HIS A 205 -13.32 -1.96 5.70
N ASN A 206 -12.60 -0.87 6.00
CA ASN A 206 -13.17 0.36 6.54
C ASN A 206 -13.60 1.30 5.42
N LEU A 207 -14.90 1.61 5.38
CA LEU A 207 -15.51 2.46 4.35
C LEU A 207 -15.13 3.93 4.46
N ASP A 208 -15.00 4.44 5.68
CA ASP A 208 -14.73 5.85 5.92
C ASP A 208 -13.29 6.17 5.51
N ASP A 209 -12.35 5.32 5.88
CA ASP A 209 -10.95 5.43 5.47
C ASP A 209 -10.83 5.31 3.94
N ALA A 210 -11.53 4.35 3.34
CA ALA A 210 -11.56 4.17 1.90
C ALA A 210 -12.01 5.44 1.17
N LYS A 211 -13.13 6.03 1.60
CA LYS A 211 -13.68 7.26 1.03
C LYS A 211 -12.78 8.47 1.24
N ALA A 212 -12.02 8.49 2.34
CA ALA A 212 -11.12 9.60 2.67
C ALA A 212 -9.90 9.67 1.73
N VAL A 213 -9.43 8.54 1.17
CA VAL A 213 -8.17 8.51 0.41
C VAL A 213 -8.34 8.04 -1.05
N GLY A 214 -9.43 7.34 -1.39
CA GLY A 214 -9.60 6.66 -2.67
C GLY A 214 -10.02 7.56 -3.82
N ASP A 215 -9.35 7.45 -4.97
CA ASP A 215 -9.83 7.98 -6.25
C ASP A 215 -10.70 6.97 -6.98
N ARG A 216 -10.28 5.69 -6.94
CA ARG A 216 -11.03 4.56 -7.49
C ARG A 216 -11.14 3.44 -6.47
N PHE A 217 -12.18 2.62 -6.64
CA PHE A 217 -12.54 1.57 -5.69
C PHE A 217 -12.81 0.28 -6.43
N MET A 218 -12.26 -0.82 -5.90
CA MET A 218 -12.59 -2.17 -6.31
C MET A 218 -13.27 -2.90 -5.14
N LEU A 219 -14.41 -3.50 -5.38
CA LEU A 219 -15.10 -4.35 -4.42
C LEU A 219 -14.75 -5.81 -4.69
N LEU A 220 -14.02 -6.43 -3.76
CA LEU A 220 -13.51 -7.80 -3.87
C LEU A 220 -14.25 -8.71 -2.89
N ARG A 221 -14.92 -9.77 -3.38
CA ARG A 221 -15.61 -10.77 -2.57
C ARG A 221 -15.30 -12.17 -3.10
N ASP A 222 -14.90 -13.08 -2.21
CA ASP A 222 -14.57 -14.48 -2.52
C ASP A 222 -13.57 -14.63 -3.69
N GLY A 223 -12.61 -13.71 -3.76
CA GLY A 223 -11.60 -13.66 -4.81
C GLY A 223 -12.04 -13.01 -6.12
N HIS A 224 -13.31 -12.61 -6.25
CA HIS A 224 -13.86 -12.00 -7.46
C HIS A 224 -13.99 -10.48 -7.32
N PRO A 225 -13.54 -9.68 -8.31
CA PRO A 225 -13.88 -8.27 -8.40
C PRO A 225 -15.34 -8.13 -8.84
N LEU A 226 -16.20 -7.63 -7.94
CA LEU A 226 -17.63 -7.46 -8.23
C LEU A 226 -17.95 -6.09 -8.84
N TRP A 227 -17.14 -5.11 -8.55
CA TRP A 227 -17.28 -3.75 -9.08
C TRP A 227 -15.96 -3.01 -9.04
N LEU A 228 -15.70 -2.19 -10.05
CA LEU A 228 -14.56 -1.28 -10.14
C LEU A 228 -15.06 0.05 -10.71
N GLY A 229 -14.74 1.16 -10.05
CA GLY A 229 -15.15 2.48 -10.52
C GLY A 229 -14.51 3.61 -9.72
N THR A 230 -14.79 4.84 -10.16
CA THR A 230 -14.31 6.08 -9.55
C THR A 230 -15.12 6.45 -8.30
N ALA A 231 -14.59 7.38 -7.48
CA ALA A 231 -15.31 7.95 -6.35
C ALA A 231 -16.63 8.63 -6.78
N GLN A 232 -16.67 9.22 -7.99
CA GLN A 232 -17.87 9.84 -8.53
C GLN A 232 -18.93 8.78 -8.89
N GLU A 233 -18.52 7.70 -9.54
CA GLU A 233 -19.41 6.59 -9.87
C GLU A 233 -19.90 5.88 -8.61
N LEU A 234 -19.06 5.75 -7.58
CA LEU A 234 -19.48 5.18 -6.30
C LEU A 234 -20.55 6.05 -5.61
N LYS A 235 -20.39 7.39 -5.64
CA LYS A 235 -21.40 8.33 -5.11
C LYS A 235 -22.73 8.28 -5.85
N ALA A 236 -22.73 7.88 -7.12
CA ALA A 236 -23.95 7.73 -7.93
C ALA A 236 -24.70 6.40 -7.67
N LYS A 237 -24.11 5.46 -6.92
CA LYS A 237 -24.76 4.22 -6.52
C LYS A 237 -25.79 4.47 -5.42
N PRO A 238 -26.79 3.56 -5.24
CA PRO A 238 -27.72 3.62 -4.11
C PRO A 238 -26.99 3.73 -2.77
N GLU A 239 -27.57 4.44 -1.79
CA GLU A 239 -26.97 4.63 -0.47
C GLU A 239 -26.63 3.32 0.24
N ASP A 240 -27.41 2.27 0.02
CA ASP A 240 -27.22 0.94 0.59
C ASP A 240 -26.25 0.05 -0.20
N PHE A 241 -25.73 0.49 -1.36
CA PHE A 241 -24.88 -0.31 -2.26
C PHE A 241 -23.70 -0.96 -1.55
N LEU A 242 -22.91 -0.18 -0.80
CA LEU A 242 -21.79 -0.71 -0.04
C LEU A 242 -22.22 -1.58 1.13
N MET A 243 -23.34 -1.24 1.78
CA MET A 243 -23.90 -2.07 2.86
C MET A 243 -24.36 -3.43 2.34
N ARG A 244 -25.01 -3.49 1.18
CA ARG A 244 -25.38 -4.74 0.49
C ARG A 244 -24.15 -5.57 0.16
N PHE A 245 -23.10 -4.92 -0.37
CA PHE A 245 -21.82 -5.59 -0.62
C PHE A 245 -21.27 -6.28 0.64
N PHE A 246 -21.19 -5.58 1.78
CA PHE A 246 -20.65 -6.15 3.03
C PHE A 246 -21.57 -7.18 3.69
N ARG A 247 -22.90 -7.14 3.42
CA ARG A 247 -23.85 -8.17 3.84
C ARG A 247 -23.84 -9.42 2.95
N GLY A 248 -23.09 -9.41 1.85
CA GLY A 248 -23.07 -10.53 0.91
C GLY A 248 -24.27 -10.59 -0.04
N GLU A 249 -25.06 -9.52 -0.11
CA GLU A 249 -26.21 -9.41 -1.00
C GLU A 249 -25.75 -9.18 -2.46
N GLU A 250 -26.67 -9.44 -3.41
CA GLU A 250 -26.44 -9.09 -4.83
C GLU A 250 -26.35 -7.58 -5.01
N LEU A 251 -25.44 -7.12 -5.90
CA LEU A 251 -25.15 -5.70 -6.16
C LEU A 251 -25.91 -5.16 -7.37
#